data_28fb1bdd8e36ca63283d6b5798c44dde
#
_entry.id   28fb1bdd8e36ca63283d6b5798c44dde
#
_cell.length_a   1.000
_cell.length_b   1.000
_cell.length_c   1.000
_cell.angle_alpha   90.00
_cell.angle_beta   90.00
_cell.angle_gamma   90.00
#
_symmetry.space_group_name_H-M   'P 1'
#
loop_
_entity.id
_entity.type
_entity.pdbx_description
1 polymer ?
#
loop_
_entity_poly.entity_id
_entity_poly.type
_entity_poly.pdbx_seq_one_letter_code
_entity_poly.pdbx_strand_id
1 'polypeptide(L)'
;MIQKLSPCKINLLLNILGKRDDGFHELETIIMPVPLFDELSYEQKTEGDIQLTVEGAALTEGSDNLIVRAAEAFYSCTHGNRHIGIHLKKRIPMEAGLGGGSSNAAITLNALNEISGYPLSQQVIEDIAAKIGSDVPFFLHHKPAMAEGRGEQ
;
A
#
# COMPACT_ATOMS: atom_id res chain seq x y z
N MET A 1 -12.78 10.98 11.51
CA MET A 1 -11.61 11.22 10.60
C MET A 1 -10.36 10.72 11.29
N ILE A 2 -9.54 9.91 10.62
CA ILE A 2 -8.21 9.51 11.10
C ILE A 2 -7.14 9.93 10.09
N GLN A 3 -5.92 10.15 10.59
CA GLN A 3 -4.75 10.51 9.77
C GLN A 3 -3.65 9.46 9.96
N LYS A 4 -2.97 9.14 8.87
CA LYS A 4 -1.86 8.18 8.84
C LYS A 4 -0.70 8.73 8.02
N LEU A 5 0.51 8.40 8.44
CA LEU A 5 1.72 8.64 7.67
C LEU A 5 2.09 7.38 6.89
N SER A 6 2.44 7.55 5.63
CA SER A 6 2.80 6.48 4.71
C SER A 6 4.27 6.64 4.33
N PRO A 7 5.19 5.84 4.92
CA PRO A 7 6.62 5.97 4.68
C PRO A 7 7.02 5.48 3.29
N CYS A 8 8.14 5.93 2.78
CA CYS A 8 8.79 5.28 1.65
C CYS A 8 9.80 4.21 2.10
N LYS A 9 10.41 3.52 1.14
CA LYS A 9 11.48 2.53 1.35
C LYS A 9 12.67 2.82 0.48
N ILE A 10 13.81 2.28 0.89
CA ILE A 10 14.98 2.12 0.03
C ILE A 10 15.42 0.64 0.03
N ASN A 11 16.10 0.24 -1.02
CA ASN A 11 16.81 -1.02 -1.09
C ASN A 11 18.27 -0.72 -0.75
N LEU A 12 18.75 -1.20 0.41
CA LEU A 12 20.15 -1.02 0.85
C LEU A 12 21.09 -1.95 0.11
N LEU A 13 20.60 -3.13 -0.23
CA LEU A 13 21.29 -4.14 -1.01
C LEU A 13 20.32 -4.63 -2.07
N LEU A 14 20.78 -4.83 -3.28
CA LEU A 14 20.03 -5.47 -4.35
C LEU A 14 20.99 -6.37 -5.14
N ASN A 15 20.96 -7.65 -4.84
CA ASN A 15 21.70 -8.67 -5.55
C ASN A 15 20.80 -9.35 -6.56
N ILE A 16 21.26 -9.44 -7.81
CA ILE A 16 20.62 -10.26 -8.83
C ILE A 16 21.35 -11.61 -8.83
N LEU A 17 20.70 -12.63 -8.29
CA LEU A 17 21.30 -13.95 -8.11
C LEU A 17 21.27 -14.80 -9.40
N GLY A 18 20.34 -14.51 -10.30
CA GLY A 18 20.20 -15.21 -11.56
C GLY A 18 18.89 -14.92 -12.28
N LYS A 19 18.75 -15.49 -13.47
CA LYS A 19 17.49 -15.45 -14.22
C LYS A 19 16.69 -16.72 -13.92
N ARG A 20 15.41 -16.54 -13.60
CA ARG A 20 14.47 -17.63 -13.32
C ARG A 20 13.86 -18.18 -14.62
N ASP A 21 13.31 -19.38 -14.57
CA ASP A 21 12.63 -20.02 -15.70
C ASP A 21 11.35 -19.26 -16.12
N ASP A 22 10.74 -18.50 -15.19
CA ASP A 22 9.56 -17.66 -15.44
C ASP A 22 9.89 -16.32 -16.12
N GLY A 23 11.18 -16.08 -16.46
CA GLY A 23 11.67 -14.89 -17.14
C GLY A 23 12.02 -13.71 -16.22
N PHE A 24 11.71 -13.82 -14.92
CA PHE A 24 12.12 -12.85 -13.90
C PHE A 24 13.52 -13.13 -13.38
N HIS A 25 14.02 -12.25 -12.52
CA HIS A 25 15.30 -12.44 -11.84
C HIS A 25 15.07 -12.89 -10.40
N GLU A 26 15.91 -13.78 -9.92
CA GLU A 26 16.05 -14.10 -8.51
C GLU A 26 16.79 -12.95 -7.86
N LEU A 27 16.15 -12.32 -6.88
CA LEU A 27 16.68 -11.16 -6.17
C LEU A 27 16.88 -11.48 -4.70
N GLU A 28 17.90 -10.87 -4.13
CA GLU A 28 18.10 -10.76 -2.70
C GLU A 28 18.24 -9.28 -2.37
N THR A 29 17.41 -8.77 -1.49
CA THR A 29 17.39 -7.35 -1.17
C THR A 29 17.14 -7.11 0.31
N ILE A 30 17.78 -6.10 0.86
CA ILE A 30 17.47 -5.57 2.18
C ILE A 30 16.65 -4.30 1.97
N ILE A 31 15.40 -4.33 2.39
CA ILE A 31 14.47 -3.21 2.29
C ILE A 31 14.38 -2.50 3.63
N MET A 32 14.50 -1.18 3.61
CA MET A 32 14.42 -0.35 4.81
C MET A 32 13.41 0.78 4.63
N PRO A 33 12.47 0.99 5.56
CA PRO A 33 11.64 2.17 5.57
C PRO A 33 12.47 3.40 5.90
N VAL A 34 12.18 4.52 5.25
CA VAL A 34 12.85 5.81 5.52
C VAL A 34 11.83 6.89 5.90
N PRO A 35 12.21 7.89 6.71
CA PRO A 35 11.30 8.89 7.25
C PRO A 35 10.98 10.01 6.25
N LEU A 36 10.54 9.62 5.05
CA LEU A 36 9.90 10.50 4.07
C LEU A 36 8.50 9.95 3.86
N PHE A 37 7.48 10.78 4.08
CA PHE A 37 6.10 10.31 4.20
C PHE A 37 5.16 11.06 3.25
N ASP A 38 4.20 10.31 2.69
CA ASP A 38 2.93 10.86 2.26
C ASP A 38 2.00 10.94 3.48
N GLU A 39 1.00 11.82 3.42
CA GLU A 39 -0.03 11.94 4.44
C GLU A 39 -1.37 11.46 3.86
N LEU A 40 -2.05 10.60 4.60
CA LEU A 40 -3.36 10.08 4.25
C LEU A 40 -4.37 10.43 5.33
N SER A 41 -5.53 10.92 4.94
CA SER A 41 -6.65 11.09 5.85
C SER A 41 -7.89 10.37 5.34
N TYR A 42 -8.67 9.82 6.28
CA TYR A 42 -9.83 8.98 6.00
C TYR A 42 -11.03 9.52 6.76
N GLU A 43 -12.14 9.70 6.06
CA GLU A 43 -13.40 10.16 6.60
C GLU A 43 -14.53 9.23 6.19
N GLN A 44 -15.17 8.59 7.16
CA GLN A 44 -16.42 7.85 6.90
C GLN A 44 -17.50 8.81 6.46
N LYS A 45 -18.24 8.45 5.41
CA LYS A 45 -19.38 9.19 4.89
C LYS A 45 -20.66 8.41 5.13
N THR A 46 -21.78 9.12 5.09
CA THR A 46 -23.11 8.51 5.24
C THR A 46 -23.64 7.93 3.94
N GLU A 47 -23.13 8.42 2.81
CA GLU A 47 -23.57 8.04 1.47
C GLU A 47 -22.42 8.21 0.46
N GLY A 48 -22.58 7.66 -0.75
CA GLY A 48 -21.58 7.73 -1.83
C GLY A 48 -20.85 6.41 -2.02
N ASP A 49 -19.65 6.49 -2.56
CA ASP A 49 -18.73 5.36 -2.77
C ASP A 49 -17.33 5.76 -2.29
N ILE A 50 -16.32 4.95 -2.60
CA ILE A 50 -14.90 5.28 -2.35
C ILE A 50 -14.57 6.54 -3.17
N GLN A 51 -14.13 7.58 -2.50
CA GLN A 51 -13.69 8.84 -3.12
C GLN A 51 -12.25 9.11 -2.71
N LEU A 52 -11.36 9.20 -3.69
CA LEU A 52 -9.98 9.61 -3.51
C LEU A 52 -9.82 11.04 -4.01
N THR A 53 -9.11 11.87 -3.27
CA THR A 53 -8.60 13.16 -3.71
C THR A 53 -7.09 13.21 -3.51
N VAL A 54 -6.35 13.78 -4.46
CA VAL A 54 -4.88 13.83 -4.42
C VAL A 54 -4.41 15.27 -4.48
N GLU A 55 -3.55 15.64 -3.52
CA GLU A 55 -2.82 16.90 -3.47
C GLU A 55 -1.32 16.63 -3.70
N GLY A 56 -0.65 17.50 -4.46
CA GLY A 56 0.81 17.49 -4.64
C GLY A 56 1.33 16.62 -5.79
N ALA A 57 0.47 15.92 -6.52
CA ALA A 57 0.85 15.16 -7.70
C ALA A 57 -0.33 14.97 -8.67
N ALA A 58 -0.04 14.82 -9.96
CA ALA A 58 -1.02 14.44 -10.97
C ALA A 58 -1.16 12.91 -11.01
N LEU A 59 -1.91 12.36 -10.07
CA LEU A 59 -2.25 10.93 -10.01
C LEU A 59 -3.71 10.72 -10.39
N THR A 60 -4.01 9.55 -10.96
CA THR A 60 -5.41 9.13 -11.14
C THR A 60 -6.09 8.96 -9.78
N GLU A 61 -7.33 9.41 -9.68
CA GLU A 61 -8.18 9.23 -8.51
C GLU A 61 -9.16 8.05 -8.69
N GLY A 62 -9.05 7.33 -9.81
CA GLY A 62 -9.88 6.20 -10.16
C GLY A 62 -9.31 4.84 -9.79
N SER A 63 -9.92 3.78 -10.33
CA SER A 63 -9.61 2.36 -10.04
C SER A 63 -8.19 1.92 -10.36
N ASP A 64 -7.43 2.67 -11.16
CA ASP A 64 -6.02 2.38 -11.42
C ASP A 64 -5.11 2.79 -10.25
N ASN A 65 -5.61 3.61 -9.31
CA ASN A 65 -4.84 4.01 -8.13
C ASN A 65 -4.81 2.88 -7.10
N LEU A 66 -3.62 2.56 -6.58
CA LEU A 66 -3.44 1.48 -5.61
C LEU A 66 -4.22 1.72 -4.30
N ILE A 67 -4.48 2.96 -3.91
CA ILE A 67 -5.33 3.32 -2.75
C ILE A 67 -6.77 2.86 -3.00
N VAL A 68 -7.30 3.17 -4.18
CA VAL A 68 -8.68 2.79 -4.56
C VAL A 68 -8.78 1.27 -4.65
N ARG A 69 -7.82 0.61 -5.31
CA ARG A 69 -7.76 -0.86 -5.39
C ARG A 69 -7.69 -1.52 -4.01
N ALA A 70 -6.93 -0.95 -3.08
CA ALA A 70 -6.85 -1.43 -1.71
C ALA A 70 -8.21 -1.30 -0.99
N ALA A 71 -8.87 -0.16 -1.13
CA ALA A 71 -10.18 0.06 -0.52
C ALA A 71 -11.26 -0.86 -1.13
N GLU A 72 -11.28 -1.02 -2.46
CA GLU A 72 -12.20 -1.95 -3.14
C GLU A 72 -12.00 -3.39 -2.68
N ALA A 73 -10.74 -3.86 -2.61
CA ALA A 73 -10.43 -5.21 -2.15
C ALA A 73 -10.84 -5.43 -0.69
N PHE A 74 -10.59 -4.46 0.18
CA PHE A 74 -11.02 -4.50 1.59
C PHE A 74 -12.54 -4.64 1.71
N TYR A 75 -13.30 -3.76 1.06
CA TYR A 75 -14.77 -3.79 1.13
C TYR A 75 -15.39 -5.01 0.44
N SER A 76 -14.72 -5.59 -0.55
CA SER A 76 -15.16 -6.85 -1.15
C SER A 76 -15.08 -8.02 -0.18
N CYS A 77 -14.14 -8.00 0.77
CA CYS A 77 -14.00 -9.02 1.79
C CYS A 77 -14.91 -8.81 3.00
N THR A 78 -15.25 -7.56 3.33
CA THR A 78 -16.04 -7.24 4.53
C THR A 78 -17.53 -7.10 4.28
N HIS A 79 -17.95 -6.98 3.02
CA HIS A 79 -19.32 -6.66 2.61
C HIS A 79 -19.89 -5.40 3.30
N GLY A 80 -18.99 -4.52 3.76
CA GLY A 80 -19.33 -3.27 4.44
C GLY A 80 -19.76 -2.15 3.49
N ASN A 81 -20.24 -1.06 4.06
CA ASN A 81 -20.54 0.16 3.30
C ASN A 81 -19.23 0.78 2.79
N ARG A 82 -19.20 1.08 1.49
CA ARG A 82 -18.04 1.63 0.77
C ARG A 82 -17.95 3.16 0.84
N HIS A 83 -18.65 3.76 1.79
CA HIS A 83 -18.79 5.21 1.92
C HIS A 83 -17.58 5.80 2.66
N ILE A 84 -16.51 6.06 1.92
CA ILE A 84 -15.24 6.57 2.47
C ILE A 84 -14.66 7.66 1.59
N GLY A 85 -14.29 8.79 2.21
CA GLY A 85 -13.44 9.81 1.62
C GLY A 85 -11.99 9.55 2.04
N ILE A 86 -11.09 9.52 1.08
CA ILE A 86 -9.65 9.36 1.26
C ILE A 86 -8.98 10.57 0.64
N HIS A 87 -8.13 11.24 1.40
CA HIS A 87 -7.32 12.35 0.89
C HIS A 87 -5.84 12.00 1.03
N LEU A 88 -5.12 12.04 -0.09
CA LEU A 88 -3.69 11.83 -0.17
C LEU A 88 -2.98 13.16 -0.41
N LYS A 89 -2.07 13.52 0.50
CA LYS A 89 -1.08 14.57 0.28
C LYS A 89 0.24 13.92 -0.10
N LYS A 90 0.56 13.99 -1.40
CA LYS A 90 1.72 13.33 -2.00
C LYS A 90 2.98 14.15 -1.82
N ARG A 91 3.99 13.55 -1.20
CA ARG A 91 5.32 14.13 -1.00
C ARG A 91 6.45 13.22 -1.47
N ILE A 92 6.23 11.89 -1.41
CA ILE A 92 7.19 10.91 -1.92
C ILE A 92 7.22 11.02 -3.44
N PRO A 93 8.41 11.20 -4.07
CA PRO A 93 8.53 11.24 -5.52
C PRO A 93 7.95 10.00 -6.19
N MET A 94 7.25 10.21 -7.30
CA MET A 94 6.70 9.12 -8.11
C MET A 94 7.79 8.50 -8.98
N GLU A 95 7.62 7.21 -9.32
CA GLU A 95 8.50 6.46 -10.22
C GLU A 95 9.99 6.44 -9.82
N ALA A 96 10.28 6.75 -8.55
CA ALA A 96 11.63 6.83 -8.01
C ALA A 96 12.11 5.53 -7.33
N GLY A 97 11.37 4.42 -7.45
CA GLY A 97 11.71 3.17 -6.77
C GLY A 97 11.48 3.17 -5.25
N LEU A 98 10.86 4.22 -4.72
CA LEU A 98 10.67 4.44 -3.28
C LEU A 98 9.44 3.73 -2.69
N GLY A 99 8.64 3.05 -3.50
CA GLY A 99 7.48 2.28 -3.06
C GLY A 99 6.31 3.09 -2.50
N GLY A 100 6.25 4.42 -2.77
CA GLY A 100 5.24 5.30 -2.19
C GLY A 100 3.80 4.88 -2.47
N GLY A 101 3.47 4.45 -3.70
CA GLY A 101 2.14 3.95 -4.04
C GLY A 101 1.77 2.67 -3.29
N SER A 102 2.72 1.73 -3.17
CA SER A 102 2.53 0.48 -2.41
C SER A 102 2.36 0.75 -0.91
N SER A 103 3.13 1.70 -0.37
CA SER A 103 2.97 2.17 1.01
C SER A 103 1.57 2.75 1.23
N ASN A 104 1.11 3.63 0.33
CA ASN A 104 -0.22 4.23 0.44
C ASN A 104 -1.33 3.17 0.44
N ALA A 105 -1.21 2.12 -0.39
CA ALA A 105 -2.15 1.01 -0.41
C ALA A 105 -2.16 0.21 0.90
N ALA A 106 -0.98 -0.14 1.44
CA ALA A 106 -0.85 -0.87 2.69
C ALA A 106 -1.43 -0.08 3.88
N ILE A 107 -1.09 1.21 3.97
CA ILE A 107 -1.65 2.12 4.98
C ILE A 107 -3.17 2.21 4.86
N THR A 108 -3.70 2.20 3.64
CA THR A 108 -5.14 2.23 3.40
C THR A 108 -5.80 0.95 3.92
N LEU A 109 -5.25 -0.23 3.67
CA LEU A 109 -5.78 -1.49 4.22
C LEU A 109 -5.83 -1.47 5.75
N ASN A 110 -4.72 -1.07 6.40
CA ASN A 110 -4.66 -0.98 7.85
C ASN A 110 -5.65 0.06 8.42
N ALA A 111 -5.75 1.23 7.79
CA ALA A 111 -6.65 2.29 8.22
C ALA A 111 -8.12 1.89 8.11
N LEU A 112 -8.51 1.25 7.01
CA LEU A 112 -9.87 0.77 6.81
C LEU A 112 -10.23 -0.34 7.79
N ASN A 113 -9.30 -1.26 8.07
CA ASN A 113 -9.50 -2.30 9.07
C ASN A 113 -9.71 -1.71 10.48
N GLU A 114 -8.91 -0.71 10.85
CA GLU A 114 -9.05 0.02 12.12
C GLU A 114 -10.41 0.76 12.22
N ILE A 115 -10.77 1.53 11.19
CA ILE A 115 -12.03 2.31 11.15
C ILE A 115 -13.24 1.39 11.26
N SER A 116 -13.16 0.21 10.66
CA SER A 116 -14.24 -0.79 10.65
C SER A 116 -14.28 -1.69 11.89
N GLY A 117 -13.40 -1.46 12.87
CA GLY A 117 -13.34 -2.25 14.11
C GLY A 117 -12.63 -3.59 13.96
N TYR A 118 -11.67 -3.68 13.04
CA TYR A 118 -10.83 -4.88 12.78
C TYR A 118 -11.60 -6.12 12.32
N PRO A 119 -12.46 -6.03 11.30
CA PRO A 119 -13.22 -7.18 10.82
C PRO A 119 -12.38 -8.24 10.14
N LEU A 120 -11.20 -7.90 9.61
CA LEU A 120 -10.29 -8.82 8.94
C LEU A 120 -9.08 -9.15 9.81
N SER A 121 -8.68 -10.42 9.79
CA SER A 121 -7.43 -10.85 10.43
C SER A 121 -6.20 -10.32 9.66
N GLN A 122 -5.05 -10.30 10.35
CA GLN A 122 -3.79 -9.87 9.74
C GLN A 122 -3.44 -10.69 8.49
N GLN A 123 -3.66 -12.02 8.52
CA GLN A 123 -3.41 -12.89 7.36
C GLN A 123 -4.25 -12.49 6.14
N VAL A 124 -5.53 -12.17 6.33
CA VAL A 124 -6.39 -11.74 5.21
C VAL A 124 -5.92 -10.40 4.63
N ILE A 125 -5.48 -9.47 5.48
CA ILE A 125 -4.90 -8.19 5.03
C ILE A 125 -3.62 -8.43 4.21
N GLU A 126 -2.75 -9.34 4.64
CA GLU A 126 -1.54 -9.73 3.91
C GLU A 126 -1.85 -10.36 2.55
N ASP A 127 -2.84 -11.26 2.50
CA ASP A 127 -3.29 -11.89 1.26
C ASP A 127 -3.87 -10.87 0.26
N ILE A 128 -4.58 -9.86 0.75
CA ILE A 128 -5.06 -8.74 -0.06
C ILE A 128 -3.88 -7.91 -0.57
N ALA A 129 -2.95 -7.55 0.31
CA ALA A 129 -1.78 -6.75 -0.01
C ALA A 129 -0.92 -7.39 -1.12
N ALA A 130 -0.65 -8.69 -1.02
CA ALA A 130 0.12 -9.45 -2.01
C ALA A 130 -0.52 -9.44 -3.41
N LYS A 131 -1.86 -9.41 -3.49
CA LYS A 131 -2.60 -9.31 -4.77
C LYS A 131 -2.59 -7.91 -5.38
N ILE A 132 -2.39 -6.87 -4.57
CA ILE A 132 -2.33 -5.49 -5.04
C ILE A 132 -0.97 -5.18 -5.66
N GLY A 133 0.11 -5.64 -5.04
CA GLY A 133 1.47 -5.45 -5.55
C GLY A 133 2.53 -6.06 -4.65
N SER A 134 3.68 -6.44 -5.21
CA SER A 134 4.77 -7.15 -4.53
C SER A 134 5.36 -6.39 -3.33
N ASP A 135 5.43 -5.06 -3.40
CA ASP A 135 5.97 -4.23 -2.32
C ASP A 135 4.93 -3.91 -1.22
N VAL A 136 3.62 -4.18 -1.45
CA VAL A 136 2.56 -3.78 -0.51
C VAL A 136 2.66 -4.50 0.83
N PRO A 137 2.91 -5.83 0.89
CA PRO A 137 3.03 -6.55 2.16
C PRO A 137 4.13 -5.99 3.08
N PHE A 138 5.27 -5.57 2.51
CA PHE A 138 6.36 -4.96 3.28
C PHE A 138 5.88 -3.77 4.14
N PHE A 139 5.03 -2.92 3.57
CA PHE A 139 4.55 -1.71 4.23
C PHE A 139 3.46 -1.95 5.29
N LEU A 140 2.92 -3.17 5.42
CA LEU A 140 1.98 -3.48 6.50
C LEU A 140 2.67 -3.49 7.87
N HIS A 141 3.95 -3.85 7.92
CA HIS A 141 4.70 -4.04 9.15
C HIS A 141 5.67 -2.90 9.49
N HIS A 142 6.05 -2.07 8.54
CA HIS A 142 6.97 -0.93 8.69
C HIS A 142 8.31 -1.27 9.36
N LYS A 143 8.85 -2.47 9.12
CA LYS A 143 10.12 -2.92 9.69
C LYS A 143 11.12 -3.21 8.58
N PRO A 144 12.43 -3.05 8.85
CA PRO A 144 13.45 -3.55 7.93
C PRO A 144 13.20 -5.03 7.65
N ALA A 145 13.29 -5.42 6.39
CA ALA A 145 13.08 -6.81 5.96
C ALA A 145 14.15 -7.22 4.94
N MET A 146 14.49 -8.50 4.98
CA MET A 146 15.19 -9.17 3.89
C MET A 146 14.11 -9.76 2.98
N ALA A 147 14.19 -9.49 1.69
CA ALA A 147 13.27 -10.04 0.72
C ALA A 147 14.05 -10.81 -0.35
N GLU A 148 13.51 -11.97 -0.71
CA GLU A 148 14.05 -12.90 -1.69
C GLU A 148 13.05 -13.15 -2.82
N GLY A 149 13.41 -13.92 -3.80
CA GLY A 149 12.56 -14.27 -4.93
C GLY A 149 12.40 -13.09 -5.89
N ARG A 150 11.19 -12.58 -6.05
CA ARG A 150 10.91 -11.35 -6.80
C ARG A 150 10.94 -10.11 -5.90
N GLY A 151 11.32 -10.27 -4.62
CA GLY A 151 11.28 -9.23 -3.60
C GLY A 151 10.01 -9.25 -2.73
N GLU A 152 9.24 -10.36 -2.78
CA GLU A 152 8.01 -10.53 -1.99
C GLU A 152 8.12 -11.55 -0.86
N GLN A 153 9.20 -12.30 -0.72
CA GLN A 153 9.42 -13.31 0.33
C GLN A 153 10.35 -12.82 1.43
#